data_f1a579aaff966690e41a88872c11b6fc
#
_entry.id   f1a579aaff966690e41a88872c11b6fc
#
_cell.length_a   1.000
_cell.length_b   1.000
_cell.length_c   1.000
_cell.angle_alpha   90.00
_cell.angle_beta   90.00
_cell.angle_gamma   90.00
#
_symmetry.space_group_name_H-M   'P 1'
#
loop_
_entity.id
_entity.type
_entity.pdbx_description
1 polymer ?
#
loop_
_entity_poly.entity_id
_entity_poly.type
_entity_poly.pdbx_seq_one_letter_code
_entity_poly.pdbx_strand_id
1 'polypeptide(L)'
;MENKLKQDVPIGHNLKKIRQKAGLSQESVAAKLQTMGLDIHQKIISEMELGTYSIRISVLLALAELYDTPIQDFFADLDRYE
;
A
#
# COMPACT_ATOMS: atom_id res chain seq x y z
N MET A 1 13.91 -10.21 11.92
CA MET A 1 12.55 -9.76 12.31
C MET A 1 11.90 -9.05 11.15
N GLU A 2 10.66 -9.36 10.87
CA GLU A 2 9.96 -8.73 9.77
C GLU A 2 9.25 -7.46 10.25
N ASN A 3 9.43 -6.39 9.50
CA ASN A 3 8.80 -5.10 9.78
C ASN A 3 7.51 -4.99 8.98
N LYS A 4 6.46 -5.65 9.47
CA LYS A 4 5.16 -5.67 8.82
C LYS A 4 4.11 -4.99 9.68
N LEU A 5 3.22 -4.24 9.03
CA LEU A 5 2.05 -3.70 9.66
C LEU A 5 0.89 -4.64 9.39
N LYS A 6 0.35 -5.21 10.47
CA LYS A 6 -0.84 -6.02 10.39
C LYS A 6 -2.04 -5.11 10.21
N GLN A 7 -2.92 -5.44 9.28
CA GLN A 7 -4.09 -4.61 9.01
C GLN A 7 -5.24 -4.99 9.94
N ASP A 8 -5.07 -4.76 11.24
CA ASP A 8 -6.17 -4.90 12.19
C ASP A 8 -7.14 -3.72 12.07
N VAL A 9 -6.66 -2.59 11.53
CA VAL A 9 -7.50 -1.49 11.05
C VAL A 9 -7.23 -1.38 9.56
N PRO A 10 -8.22 -1.65 8.70
CA PRO A 10 -7.95 -1.79 7.27
C PRO A 10 -7.61 -0.45 6.62
N ILE A 11 -6.42 -0.39 6.03
CA ILE A 11 -5.98 0.78 5.25
C ILE A 11 -6.01 0.50 3.75
N GLY A 12 -6.41 -0.73 3.37
CA GLY A 12 -6.41 -1.15 1.97
C GLY A 12 -7.25 -0.25 1.07
N HIS A 13 -8.40 0.18 1.57
CA HIS A 13 -9.27 1.08 0.83
C HIS A 13 -8.56 2.40 0.50
N ASN A 14 -7.83 2.95 1.47
CA ASN A 14 -7.07 4.19 1.25
C ASN A 14 -5.95 3.97 0.24
N LEU A 15 -5.25 2.83 0.34
CA LEU A 15 -4.20 2.48 -0.63
C LEU A 15 -4.76 2.45 -2.05
N LYS A 16 -5.92 1.82 -2.22
CA LYS A 16 -6.55 1.72 -3.52
C LYS A 16 -6.95 3.09 -4.06
N LYS A 17 -7.61 3.90 -3.24
CA LYS A 17 -8.05 5.24 -3.64
C LYS A 17 -6.86 6.10 -4.06
N ILE A 18 -5.79 6.09 -3.27
CA ILE A 18 -4.60 6.89 -3.55
C ILE A 18 -3.93 6.41 -4.83
N ARG A 19 -3.83 5.08 -5.01
CA ARG A 19 -3.29 4.52 -6.25
C ARG A 19 -4.08 4.97 -7.47
N GLN A 20 -5.40 4.90 -7.39
CA GLN A 20 -6.29 5.29 -8.49
C GLN A 20 -6.16 6.79 -8.79
N LYS A 21 -6.06 7.60 -7.75
CA LYS A 21 -5.86 9.04 -7.91
C LYS A 21 -4.53 9.36 -8.58
N ALA A 22 -3.51 8.53 -8.32
CA ALA A 22 -2.21 8.67 -8.97
C ALA A 22 -2.23 8.19 -10.42
N GLY A 23 -3.32 7.59 -10.87
CA GLY A 23 -3.46 7.13 -12.25
C GLY A 23 -2.71 5.83 -12.55
N LEU A 24 -2.42 5.03 -11.53
CA LEU A 24 -1.62 3.81 -11.69
C LEU A 24 -2.47 2.56 -11.52
N SER A 25 -2.20 1.54 -12.35
CA SER A 25 -2.79 0.22 -12.20
C SER A 25 -2.00 -0.57 -11.17
N GLN A 26 -2.62 -1.63 -10.63
CA GLN A 26 -1.91 -2.53 -9.72
C GLN A 26 -0.68 -3.16 -10.39
N GLU A 27 -0.82 -3.53 -11.65
CA GLU A 27 0.29 -4.11 -12.42
C GLU A 27 1.45 -3.12 -12.57
N SER A 28 1.13 -1.88 -12.89
CA SER A 28 2.13 -0.82 -13.03
C SER A 28 2.87 -0.58 -11.70
N VAL A 29 2.13 -0.55 -10.60
CA VAL A 29 2.72 -0.36 -9.27
C VAL A 29 3.68 -1.50 -8.94
N ALA A 30 3.26 -2.74 -9.19
CA ALA A 30 4.11 -3.91 -8.94
C ALA A 30 5.41 -3.80 -9.74
N ALA A 31 5.32 -3.44 -11.02
CA ALA A 31 6.50 -3.29 -11.86
C ALA A 31 7.44 -2.22 -11.32
N LYS A 32 6.89 -1.09 -10.86
CA LYS A 32 7.69 0.00 -10.32
C LYS A 32 8.37 -0.40 -9.01
N LEU A 33 7.67 -1.12 -8.14
CA LEU A 33 8.26 -1.60 -6.89
C LEU A 33 9.40 -2.57 -7.15
N GLN A 34 9.28 -3.41 -8.18
CA GLN A 34 10.35 -4.33 -8.54
C GLN A 34 11.59 -3.59 -9.00
N THR A 35 11.44 -2.48 -9.72
CA THR A 35 12.59 -1.66 -10.10
C THR A 35 13.25 -1.00 -8.90
N MET A 36 12.53 -0.86 -7.80
CA MET A 36 13.07 -0.33 -6.55
C MET A 36 13.69 -1.42 -5.67
N GLY A 37 13.78 -2.64 -6.17
CA GLY A 37 14.38 -3.76 -5.46
C GLY A 37 13.42 -4.49 -4.52
N LEU A 38 12.13 -4.22 -4.62
CA LEU A 38 11.12 -4.87 -3.80
C LEU A 38 10.41 -5.95 -4.63
N ASP A 39 10.47 -7.19 -4.16
CA ASP A 39 9.89 -8.32 -4.88
C ASP A 39 8.40 -8.42 -4.59
N ILE A 40 7.64 -7.48 -5.14
CA ILE A 40 6.19 -7.39 -4.94
C ILE A 40 5.50 -7.56 -6.29
N HIS A 41 4.63 -8.57 -6.38
CA HIS A 41 3.86 -8.85 -7.58
C HIS A 41 2.44 -8.30 -7.44
N GLN A 42 1.72 -8.21 -8.56
CA GLN A 42 0.39 -7.63 -8.58
C GLN A 42 -0.56 -8.27 -7.57
N LYS A 43 -0.49 -9.59 -7.41
CA LYS A 43 -1.34 -10.30 -6.46
C LYS A 43 -1.19 -9.74 -5.04
N ILE A 44 0.04 -9.42 -4.65
CA ILE A 44 0.30 -8.87 -3.32
C ILE A 44 -0.32 -7.47 -3.19
N ILE A 45 -0.20 -6.65 -4.23
CA ILE A 45 -0.84 -5.32 -4.24
C ILE A 45 -2.35 -5.48 -4.04
N SER A 46 -2.96 -6.41 -4.76
CA SER A 46 -4.39 -6.68 -4.65
C SER A 46 -4.78 -7.09 -3.24
N GLU A 47 -4.01 -7.98 -2.62
CA GLU A 47 -4.29 -8.45 -1.27
C GLU A 47 -4.11 -7.34 -0.23
N MET A 48 -3.13 -6.47 -0.41
CA MET A 48 -2.95 -5.32 0.47
C MET A 48 -4.15 -4.38 0.39
N GLU A 49 -4.65 -4.15 -0.81
CA GLU A 49 -5.80 -3.26 -1.00
C GLU A 49 -7.11 -3.86 -0.47
N LEU A 50 -7.18 -5.18 -0.44
CA LEU A 50 -8.32 -5.87 0.17
C LEU A 50 -8.24 -5.95 1.69
N GLY A 51 -7.09 -5.59 2.26
CA GLY A 51 -6.90 -5.61 3.70
C GLY A 51 -6.56 -6.99 4.27
N THR A 52 -6.23 -7.94 3.41
CA THR A 52 -5.97 -9.33 3.83
C THR A 52 -4.50 -9.67 3.95
N TYR A 53 -3.62 -8.69 3.72
CA TYR A 53 -2.19 -8.91 3.71
C TYR A 53 -1.47 -7.93 4.62
N SER A 54 -0.53 -8.44 5.41
CA SER A 54 0.33 -7.58 6.24
C SER A 54 1.33 -6.85 5.36
N ILE A 55 1.49 -5.55 5.56
CA ILE A 55 2.32 -4.73 4.69
C ILE A 55 3.66 -4.47 5.36
N ARG A 56 4.75 -4.79 4.67
CA ARG A 56 6.09 -4.44 5.14
C ARG A 56 6.24 -2.93 5.12
N ILE A 57 6.90 -2.39 6.15
CA ILE A 57 7.08 -0.94 6.26
C ILE A 57 7.85 -0.40 5.04
N SER A 58 8.85 -1.14 4.56
CA SER A 58 9.62 -0.74 3.38
C SER A 58 8.72 -0.59 2.15
N VAL A 59 7.73 -1.46 2.00
CA VAL A 59 6.78 -1.36 0.88
C VAL A 59 5.88 -0.16 1.06
N LEU A 60 5.40 0.07 2.28
CA LEU A 60 4.51 1.20 2.56
C LEU A 60 5.21 2.54 2.26
N LEU A 61 6.47 2.66 2.67
CA LEU A 61 7.26 3.86 2.39
C LEU A 61 7.49 4.03 0.88
N ALA A 62 7.75 2.94 0.18
CA ALA A 62 7.91 2.98 -1.27
C ALA A 62 6.63 3.41 -1.97
N LEU A 63 5.48 2.94 -1.49
CA LEU A 63 4.20 3.34 -2.06
C LEU A 63 3.93 4.83 -1.82
N ALA A 64 4.27 5.35 -0.66
CA ALA A 64 4.11 6.78 -0.38
C ALA A 64 4.92 7.61 -1.35
N GLU A 65 6.15 7.21 -1.62
CA GLU A 65 7.02 7.88 -2.59
C GLU A 65 6.45 7.75 -4.01
N LEU A 66 6.04 6.56 -4.38
CA LEU A 66 5.52 6.25 -5.71
C LEU A 66 4.26 7.05 -6.02
N TYR A 67 3.37 7.18 -5.03
CA TYR A 67 2.10 7.89 -5.19
C TYR A 67 2.24 9.38 -4.92
N ASP A 68 3.44 9.83 -4.55
CA ASP A 68 3.70 11.24 -4.19
C ASP A 68 2.68 11.73 -3.17
N THR A 69 2.55 10.97 -2.09
CA THR A 69 1.58 11.27 -1.04
C THR A 69 2.23 11.11 0.34
N PRO A 70 1.86 11.94 1.31
CA PRO A 70 2.35 11.74 2.68
C PRO A 70 1.87 10.39 3.22
N ILE A 71 2.74 9.69 3.95
CA ILE A 71 2.40 8.37 4.46
C ILE A 71 1.17 8.40 5.38
N GLN A 72 0.95 9.49 6.10
CA GLN A 72 -0.21 9.60 6.99
C GLN A 72 -1.54 9.54 6.23
N ASP A 73 -1.55 9.84 4.93
CA ASP A 73 -2.78 9.79 4.15
C ASP A 73 -3.30 8.37 3.98
N PHE A 74 -2.41 7.36 4.12
CA PHE A 74 -2.85 5.97 4.10
C PHE A 74 -3.71 5.62 5.32
N PHE A 75 -3.61 6.41 6.36
CA PHE A 75 -4.31 6.18 7.63
C PHE A 75 -5.48 7.15 7.85
N ALA A 76 -5.91 7.84 6.82
CA ALA A 76 -7.00 8.80 6.92
C ALA A 76 -8.32 8.09 7.24
N ASP A 77 -9.16 8.75 8.05
CA ASP A 77 -10.50 8.29 8.39
C ASP A 77 -10.56 6.96 9.16
N LEU A 78 -9.48 6.59 9.84
CA LEU A 78 -9.44 5.35 10.60
C LEU A 78 -10.13 5.44 11.96
N ASP A 79 -10.38 6.64 12.46
CA ASP A 79 -11.04 6.85 13.73
C ASP A 79 -12.44 6.23 13.80
N ARG A 80 -13.10 6.08 12.67
CA ARG A 80 -14.41 5.44 12.60
C ARG A 80 -14.39 3.93 12.83
N TYR A 81 -13.20 3.35 12.95
CA TYR A 81 -13.04 1.91 13.19
C TYR A 81 -12.77 1.58 14.65
N GLU A 82 -12.81 2.55 15.51
CA GLU A 82 -12.58 2.33 16.95
C GLU A 82 -13.68 1.52 17.62
#